data_dcecaaff7098b87ecfa20fee003cfaa4
#
_entry.id   dcecaaff7098b87ecfa20fee003cfaa4
#
_cell.length_a   1.000
_cell.length_b   1.000
_cell.length_c   1.000
_cell.angle_alpha   90.00
_cell.angle_beta   90.00
_cell.angle_gamma   90.00
#
_symmetry.space_group_name_H-M   'P 1'
#
loop_
_entity.id
_entity.type
_entity.pdbx_description
1 polymer ?
#
loop_
_entity_poly.entity_id
_entity_poly.type
_entity_poly.pdbx_seq_one_letter_code
_entity_poly.pdbx_strand_id
1 'polypeptide(L)'
;MYDIIAKVVSQKGTCSAGHKVGNEFPVGEHTPPGMCAWTFYTLFPFVKVLQFGGSFPWEEDPNRATVACPDAENPVVFELRRVPRL
;
A
#
# COMPACT_ATOMS: atom_id res chain seq x y z
N MET A 1 -3.16 -4.38 17.03
CA MET A 1 -2.70 -3.78 15.77
C MET A 1 -2.86 -4.79 14.64
N TYR A 2 -3.24 -4.32 13.46
CA TYR A 2 -3.37 -5.18 12.29
C TYR A 2 -2.09 -5.19 11.48
N ASP A 3 -1.86 -6.25 10.73
CA ASP A 3 -0.89 -6.22 9.64
C ASP A 3 -1.59 -5.75 8.35
N ILE A 4 -0.81 -5.29 7.40
CA ILE A 4 -1.33 -4.78 6.13
C ILE A 4 -0.68 -5.56 5.00
N ILE A 5 -1.48 -5.89 3.98
CA ILE A 5 -0.95 -6.38 2.70
C ILE A 5 -1.09 -5.25 1.69
N ALA A 6 0.02 -4.79 1.15
CA ALA A 6 0.05 -3.79 0.08
C ALA A 6 0.20 -4.54 -1.24
N LYS A 7 -0.83 -4.50 -2.07
CA LYS A 7 -0.86 -5.22 -3.35
C LYS A 7 -0.92 -4.22 -4.50
N VAL A 8 -0.04 -4.39 -5.48
CA VAL A 8 -0.10 -3.60 -6.71
C VAL A 8 -1.30 -4.03 -7.54
N VAL A 9 -2.24 -3.11 -7.77
CA VAL A 9 -3.46 -3.40 -8.53
C VAL A 9 -3.47 -2.70 -9.89
N SER A 10 -2.62 -1.71 -10.10
CA SER A 10 -2.51 -1.00 -11.38
C SER A 10 -1.09 -0.43 -11.51
N GLN A 11 -0.58 -0.37 -12.74
CA GLN A 11 0.73 0.20 -13.02
C GLN A 11 0.73 0.71 -14.45
N LYS A 12 1.22 1.94 -14.65
CA LYS A 12 1.38 2.56 -15.96
C LYS A 12 2.81 3.01 -16.13
N GLY A 13 3.28 3.06 -17.38
CA GLY A 13 4.63 3.48 -17.69
C GLY A 13 5.68 2.50 -17.17
N THR A 14 6.84 3.03 -16.76
CA THR A 14 7.97 2.23 -16.29
C THR A 14 8.26 2.57 -14.83
N CYS A 15 8.08 1.61 -13.94
CA CYS A 15 8.46 1.74 -12.53
C CYS A 15 9.93 1.39 -12.37
N SER A 16 10.77 2.34 -11.93
CA SER A 16 12.21 2.11 -11.78
C SER A 16 12.53 1.08 -10.69
N ALA A 17 11.63 0.90 -9.72
CA ALA A 17 11.77 -0.12 -8.69
C ALA A 17 11.29 -1.50 -9.16
N GLY A 18 10.66 -1.58 -10.34
CA GLY A 18 10.20 -2.84 -10.90
C GLY A 18 8.91 -3.38 -10.31
N HIS A 19 8.10 -2.53 -9.65
CA HIS A 19 6.82 -2.98 -9.12
C HIS A 19 5.85 -3.30 -10.24
N LYS A 20 5.18 -4.44 -10.14
CA LYS A 20 4.26 -4.95 -11.17
C LYS A 20 2.94 -5.36 -10.55
N VAL A 21 1.87 -5.27 -11.34
CA VAL A 21 0.54 -5.74 -10.94
C VAL A 21 0.63 -7.16 -10.37
N GLY A 22 0.03 -7.37 -9.20
CA GLY A 22 0.05 -8.65 -8.49
C GLY A 22 1.14 -8.76 -7.43
N ASN A 23 2.16 -7.89 -7.44
CA ASN A 23 3.16 -7.89 -6.36
C ASN A 23 2.48 -7.58 -5.03
N GLU A 24 2.86 -8.30 -3.97
CA GLU A 24 2.36 -8.11 -2.62
C GLU A 24 3.50 -7.85 -1.65
N PHE A 25 3.27 -6.90 -0.75
CA PHE A 25 4.24 -6.54 0.28
C PHE A 25 3.55 -6.57 1.63
N PRO A 26 3.90 -7.51 2.51
CA PRO A 26 3.37 -7.49 3.88
C PRO A 26 4.01 -6.35 4.65
N VAL A 27 3.19 -5.55 5.30
CA VAL A 27 3.62 -4.40 6.09
C VAL A 27 3.20 -4.60 7.54
N GLY A 28 4.17 -4.89 8.39
CA GLY A 28 3.98 -4.98 9.83
C GLY A 28 4.59 -3.79 10.53
N GLU A 29 5.51 -4.04 11.44
CA GLU A 29 6.21 -2.98 12.19
C GLU A 29 7.42 -2.43 11.42
N HIS A 30 7.90 -3.16 10.44
CA HIS A 30 9.12 -2.80 9.69
C HIS A 30 8.80 -2.51 8.24
N THR A 31 9.68 -1.73 7.60
CA THR A 31 9.59 -1.47 6.17
C THR A 31 9.68 -2.78 5.40
N PRO A 32 8.75 -3.08 4.48
CA PRO A 32 8.81 -4.32 3.73
C PRO A 32 10.00 -4.32 2.78
N PRO A 33 10.74 -5.46 2.69
CA PRO A 33 11.87 -5.53 1.77
C PRO A 33 11.39 -5.44 0.32
N GLY A 34 12.17 -4.76 -0.51
CA GLY A 34 11.88 -4.63 -1.93
C GLY A 34 10.90 -3.53 -2.31
N MET A 35 10.29 -2.88 -1.36
CA MET A 35 9.40 -1.76 -1.66
C MET A 35 10.21 -0.48 -1.89
N CYS A 36 9.85 0.25 -2.93
CA CYS A 36 10.42 1.56 -3.24
C CYS A 36 10.23 2.52 -2.04
N ALA A 37 11.30 3.21 -1.65
CA ALA A 37 11.25 4.14 -0.52
C ALA A 37 10.26 5.28 -0.75
N TRP A 38 10.18 5.78 -1.97
CA TRP A 38 9.24 6.85 -2.35
C TRP A 38 7.79 6.39 -2.20
N THR A 39 7.51 5.14 -2.62
CA THR A 39 6.21 4.51 -2.43
C THR A 39 5.90 4.36 -0.95
N PHE A 40 6.83 3.79 -0.16
CA PHE A 40 6.58 3.56 1.26
C PHE A 40 6.32 4.87 2.01
N TYR A 41 7.06 5.91 1.69
CA TYR A 41 6.83 7.23 2.27
C TYR A 41 5.38 7.68 2.06
N THR A 42 4.85 7.49 0.85
CA THR A 42 3.49 7.90 0.50
C THR A 42 2.43 7.01 1.15
N LEU A 43 2.66 5.70 1.21
CA LEU A 43 1.72 4.75 1.80
C LEU A 43 1.66 4.85 3.33
N PHE A 44 2.73 5.33 3.96
CA PHE A 44 2.90 5.23 5.40
C PHE A 44 1.73 5.77 6.24
N PRO A 45 1.20 6.98 6.00
CA PRO A 45 0.07 7.48 6.79
C PRO A 45 -1.17 6.60 6.67
N PHE A 46 -1.45 6.12 5.47
CA PHE A 46 -2.62 5.25 5.22
C PHE A 46 -2.45 3.90 5.89
N VAL A 47 -1.23 3.34 5.84
CA VAL A 47 -0.91 2.10 6.53
C VAL A 47 -1.16 2.26 8.03
N LYS A 48 -0.71 3.36 8.64
CA LYS A 48 -0.87 3.57 10.09
C LYS A 48 -2.33 3.69 10.49
N VAL A 49 -3.15 4.36 9.69
CA VAL A 49 -4.60 4.44 9.97
C VAL A 49 -5.20 3.04 10.03
N LEU A 50 -4.93 2.21 9.03
CA LEU A 50 -5.49 0.86 8.97
C LEU A 50 -4.92 -0.04 10.06
N GLN A 51 -3.62 0.07 10.37
CA GLN A 51 -2.99 -0.74 11.42
C GLN A 51 -3.64 -0.54 12.78
N PHE A 52 -4.08 0.67 13.09
CA PHE A 52 -4.65 1.01 14.38
C PHE A 52 -6.19 1.02 14.37
N GLY A 53 -6.80 0.40 13.37
CA GLY A 53 -8.24 0.18 13.37
C GLY A 53 -9.08 1.32 12.77
N GLY A 54 -8.43 2.33 12.19
CA GLY A 54 -9.12 3.41 11.50
C GLY A 54 -9.66 2.99 10.15
N SER A 55 -10.40 3.88 9.51
CA SER A 55 -10.95 3.66 8.17
C SER A 55 -11.08 4.98 7.44
N PHE A 56 -11.37 4.90 6.13
CA PHE A 56 -11.50 6.09 5.29
C PHE A 56 -12.95 6.20 4.79
N PRO A 57 -13.59 7.37 4.93
CA PRO A 57 -15.01 7.51 4.58
C PRO A 57 -15.31 7.36 3.09
N TRP A 58 -14.31 7.50 2.23
CA TRP A 58 -14.48 7.33 0.78
C TRP A 58 -14.34 5.89 0.30
N GLU A 59 -13.93 4.95 1.18
CA GLU A 59 -13.81 3.53 0.83
C GLU A 59 -15.08 2.80 1.21
N GLU A 60 -15.55 1.92 0.31
CA GLU A 60 -16.72 1.07 0.62
C GLU A 60 -16.39 0.00 1.65
N ASP A 61 -15.15 -0.55 1.56
CA ASP A 61 -14.67 -1.56 2.50
C ASP A 61 -13.81 -0.86 3.56
N PRO A 62 -14.22 -0.88 4.84
CA PRO A 62 -13.45 -0.20 5.90
C PRO A 62 -12.09 -0.84 6.16
N ASN A 63 -11.82 -2.01 5.60
CA ASN A 63 -10.57 -2.73 5.82
C ASN A 63 -9.53 -2.46 4.73
N ARG A 64 -9.79 -1.49 3.84
CA ARG A 64 -8.84 -1.21 2.76
C ARG A 64 -8.69 0.29 2.49
N ALA A 65 -7.60 0.60 1.78
CA ALA A 65 -7.41 1.91 1.15
C ALA A 65 -6.73 1.69 -0.20
N THR A 66 -6.98 2.58 -1.15
CA THR A 66 -6.33 2.56 -2.46
C THR A 66 -5.47 3.81 -2.56
N VAL A 67 -4.17 3.64 -2.77
CA VAL A 67 -3.20 4.73 -2.76
C VAL A 67 -2.23 4.57 -3.93
N ALA A 68 -1.97 5.65 -4.64
CA ALA A 68 -0.99 5.66 -5.73
C ALA A 68 0.36 6.18 -5.24
N CYS A 69 1.46 5.68 -5.81
CA CYS A 69 2.78 6.27 -5.60
C CYS A 69 2.79 7.68 -6.22
N PRO A 70 3.74 8.56 -5.80
CA PRO A 70 3.72 9.96 -6.22
C PRO A 70 4.27 10.23 -7.63
N ASP A 71 4.66 9.21 -8.38
CA ASP A 71 5.15 9.39 -9.75
C ASP A 71 3.96 9.55 -10.70
N ALA A 72 3.67 10.80 -11.08
CA ALA A 72 2.50 11.13 -11.90
C ALA A 72 2.58 10.54 -13.31
N GLU A 73 3.78 10.31 -13.83
CA GLU A 73 3.96 9.78 -15.19
C GLU A 73 4.00 8.26 -15.23
N ASN A 74 4.41 7.64 -14.12
CA ASN A 74 4.53 6.19 -14.02
C ASN A 74 3.84 5.66 -12.74
N PRO A 75 2.54 5.94 -12.56
CA PRO A 75 1.87 5.63 -11.29
C PRO A 75 1.74 4.14 -11.06
N VAL A 76 2.03 3.74 -9.83
CA VAL A 76 1.76 2.40 -9.31
C VAL A 76 0.69 2.57 -8.24
N VAL A 77 -0.43 1.87 -8.40
CA VAL A 77 -1.56 1.96 -7.48
C VAL A 77 -1.57 0.71 -6.60
N PHE A 78 -1.65 0.93 -5.30
CA PHE A 78 -1.68 -0.14 -4.30
C PHE A 78 -3.06 -0.22 -3.65
N GLU A 79 -3.53 -1.44 -3.46
CA GLU A 79 -4.59 -1.71 -2.50
C GLU A 79 -3.91 -2.07 -1.18
N LEU A 80 -4.22 -1.32 -0.13
CA LEU A 80 -3.80 -1.62 1.23
C LEU A 80 -4.95 -2.33 1.92
N ARG A 81 -4.75 -3.56 2.36
CA ARG A 81 -5.77 -4.33 3.05
C ARG A 81 -5.26 -4.76 4.41
N ARG A 82 -6.03 -4.42 5.45
CA ARG A 82 -5.65 -4.87 6.79
C ARG A 82 -6.10 -6.31 7.01
N VAL A 83 -5.26 -7.05 7.69
CA VAL A 83 -5.51 -8.45 8.05
C VAL A 83 -5.24 -8.63 9.54
N PRO A 84 -5.92 -9.56 10.21
CA PRO A 84 -5.63 -9.82 11.62
C PRO A 84 -4.20 -10.29 11.78
N ARG A 85 -3.53 -9.77 12.83
CA ARG A 85 -2.21 -10.27 13.21
C ARG A 85 -2.38 -11.59 13.93
N LEU A 86 -1.65 -12.60 13.50
CA LEU A 86 -1.69 -13.94 14.10
C LEU A 86 -0.77 -14.05 15.31
#